data_9224c25fc6f2b1b0364671c2d1bd04d8
#
_entry.id   9224c25fc6f2b1b0364671c2d1bd04d8
#
_cell.length_a   1.000
_cell.length_b   1.000
_cell.length_c   1.000
_cell.angle_alpha   90.00
_cell.angle_beta   90.00
_cell.angle_gamma   90.00
#
_symmetry.space_group_name_H-M   'P 1'
#
loop_
_entity.id
_entity.type
_entity.pdbx_description
1 polymer ?
#
loop_
_entity_poly.entity_id
_entity_poly.type
_entity_poly.pdbx_seq_one_letter_code
_entity_poly.pdbx_strand_id
1 'polypeptide(L)'
;MALSLDRPGKSQFLALGYFDDEIFLRYDGESQRADPRGLGIKMDLGAETWERETKDLKEKERQLRQMLTEIMGQQGQGAGLHSLQATLGCELQGDLSVRGFWRLGYNRQDQDFLTFDSETLPWTVATPSALHIKKLWETQGPRADLVKTFLRVTCLAQLWRYLASWRGLLENTDPPSVTVTCSKNLVGQV
;
A
#
# COMPACT_ATOMS: atom_id res chain seq x y z
N MET A 1 0.46 -1.32 -5.24
CA MET A 1 -0.50 -0.89 -6.28
C MET A 1 0.04 -1.28 -7.65
N ALA A 2 -0.80 -1.76 -8.53
CA ALA A 2 -0.42 -2.09 -9.91
C ALA A 2 -1.47 -1.55 -10.88
N LEU A 3 -1.01 -0.88 -11.93
CA LEU A 3 -1.81 -0.42 -13.05
C LEU A 3 -1.30 -1.10 -14.31
N SER A 4 -2.18 -1.72 -15.08
CA SER A 4 -1.89 -2.24 -16.41
C SER A 4 -2.77 -1.57 -17.44
N LEU A 5 -2.18 -1.29 -18.61
CA LEU A 5 -2.87 -0.74 -19.77
C LEU A 5 -2.68 -1.71 -20.92
N ASP A 6 -3.75 -2.37 -21.36
CA ASP A 6 -3.77 -3.26 -22.50
C ASP A 6 -4.65 -2.63 -23.57
N ARG A 7 -4.04 -2.10 -24.64
CA ARG A 7 -4.66 -1.48 -25.83
C ARG A 7 -5.78 -0.46 -25.56
N PRO A 8 -6.12 0.42 -26.49
CA PRO A 8 -7.01 1.54 -26.21
C PRO A 8 -8.34 1.07 -25.63
N GLY A 9 -8.56 1.31 -24.35
CA GLY A 9 -9.81 1.15 -23.65
C GLY A 9 -9.86 0.21 -22.46
N LYS A 10 -8.87 -0.66 -22.21
CA LYS A 10 -8.93 -1.55 -21.05
C LYS A 10 -7.73 -1.33 -20.13
N SER A 11 -7.93 -0.57 -19.07
CA SER A 11 -6.96 -0.44 -17.99
C SER A 11 -7.47 -1.13 -16.74
N GLN A 12 -6.58 -1.84 -16.06
CA GLN A 12 -6.88 -2.47 -14.78
C GLN A 12 -6.01 -1.84 -13.70
N PHE A 13 -6.63 -1.48 -12.61
CA PHE A 13 -5.93 -0.99 -11.42
C PHE A 13 -6.31 -1.82 -10.21
N LEU A 14 -5.30 -2.22 -9.45
CA LEU A 14 -5.46 -2.94 -8.20
C LEU A 14 -4.52 -2.32 -7.15
N ALA A 15 -5.04 -2.05 -5.97
CA ALA A 15 -4.23 -1.71 -4.82
C ALA A 15 -4.50 -2.67 -3.65
N LEU A 16 -3.44 -3.06 -2.98
CA LEU A 16 -3.49 -3.84 -1.75
C LEU A 16 -2.80 -3.02 -0.66
N GLY A 17 -3.43 -2.95 0.50
CA GLY A 17 -2.87 -2.35 1.71
C GLY A 17 -2.47 -3.44 2.69
N TYR A 18 -1.30 -3.24 3.29
CA TYR A 18 -0.74 -4.13 4.31
C TYR A 18 -0.45 -3.34 5.57
N PHE A 19 -0.69 -3.96 6.69
CA PHE A 19 -0.33 -3.50 8.01
C PHE A 19 0.44 -4.63 8.69
N ASP A 20 1.72 -4.41 9.00
CA ASP A 20 2.62 -5.39 9.61
C ASP A 20 2.62 -6.74 8.85
N ASP A 21 2.83 -6.67 7.52
CA ASP A 21 2.82 -7.78 6.56
C ASP A 21 1.48 -8.50 6.37
N GLU A 22 0.43 -8.13 7.11
CA GLU A 22 -0.90 -8.68 6.92
C GLU A 22 -1.79 -7.77 6.05
N ILE A 23 -2.49 -8.37 5.11
CA ILE A 23 -3.42 -7.64 4.25
C ILE A 23 -4.58 -7.08 5.09
N PHE A 24 -4.87 -5.79 4.91
CA PHE A 24 -6.03 -5.18 5.57
C PHE A 24 -7.00 -4.48 4.62
N LEU A 25 -6.55 -4.16 3.38
CA LEU A 25 -7.31 -3.40 2.41
C LEU A 25 -7.11 -3.95 1.00
N ARG A 26 -8.19 -3.96 0.21
CA ARG A 26 -8.16 -4.12 -1.23
C ARG A 26 -8.96 -3.01 -1.90
N TYR A 27 -8.37 -2.36 -2.90
CA TYR A 27 -9.08 -1.46 -3.80
C TYR A 27 -9.02 -2.02 -5.22
N ASP A 28 -10.16 -2.01 -5.89
CA ASP A 28 -10.31 -2.45 -7.26
C ASP A 28 -10.77 -1.27 -8.12
N GLY A 29 -10.07 -1.00 -9.21
CA GLY A 29 -10.37 0.10 -10.12
C GLY A 29 -11.70 -0.05 -10.87
N GLU A 30 -12.26 -1.27 -10.97
CA GLU A 30 -13.57 -1.51 -11.56
C GLU A 30 -14.69 -1.09 -10.61
N SER A 31 -14.62 -1.52 -9.36
CA SER A 31 -15.60 -1.13 -8.32
C SER A 31 -15.36 0.28 -7.78
N GLN A 32 -14.17 0.80 -7.96
CA GLN A 32 -13.71 2.09 -7.41
C GLN A 32 -13.94 2.22 -5.89
N ARG A 33 -13.76 1.14 -5.17
CA ARG A 33 -13.95 1.08 -3.71
C ARG A 33 -12.77 0.41 -3.03
N ALA A 34 -12.43 0.93 -1.85
CA ALA A 34 -11.57 0.27 -0.89
C ALA A 34 -12.43 -0.55 0.06
N ASP A 35 -12.16 -1.84 0.12
CA ASP A 35 -12.86 -2.78 0.99
C ASP A 35 -11.90 -3.40 2.00
N PRO A 36 -12.36 -3.68 3.23
CA PRO A 36 -11.58 -4.41 4.21
C PRO A 36 -11.24 -5.82 3.71
N ARG A 37 -10.05 -6.29 4.02
CA ARG A 37 -9.59 -7.66 3.76
C ARG A 37 -8.78 -8.15 4.95
N GLY A 38 -8.78 -9.46 5.16
CA GLY A 38 -7.96 -10.08 6.21
C GLY A 38 -8.07 -9.38 7.56
N LEU A 39 -6.97 -8.78 8.00
CA LEU A 39 -6.92 -8.00 9.24
C LEU A 39 -7.93 -6.83 9.27
N GLY A 40 -8.16 -6.16 8.15
CA GLY A 40 -9.10 -5.04 8.05
C GLY A 40 -10.56 -5.41 8.33
N ILE A 41 -10.94 -6.68 8.19
CA ILE A 41 -12.28 -7.18 8.55
C ILE A 41 -12.41 -7.28 10.07
N LYS A 42 -11.32 -7.60 10.77
CA LYS A 42 -11.28 -7.74 12.22
C LYS A 42 -11.16 -6.39 12.93
N MET A 43 -10.50 -5.41 12.27
CA MET A 43 -10.31 -4.06 12.80
C MET A 43 -11.58 -3.24 12.61
N ASP A 44 -12.12 -2.67 13.69
CA ASP A 44 -13.23 -1.73 13.63
C ASP A 44 -12.69 -0.32 13.30
N LEU A 45 -12.46 -0.08 12.02
CA LEU A 45 -11.94 1.19 11.53
C LEU A 45 -13.02 2.23 11.20
N GLY A 46 -14.29 1.82 11.22
CA GLY A 46 -15.43 2.66 10.89
C GLY A 46 -15.56 3.00 9.39
N ALA A 47 -16.77 3.36 8.97
CA ALA A 47 -17.09 3.65 7.57
C ALA A 47 -16.28 4.83 7.00
N GLU A 48 -16.06 5.88 7.79
CA GLU A 48 -15.31 7.08 7.39
C GLU A 48 -13.88 6.74 6.94
N THR A 49 -13.24 5.75 7.57
CA THR A 49 -11.90 5.30 7.16
C THR A 49 -11.93 4.72 5.76
N TRP A 50 -12.90 3.86 5.44
CA TRP A 50 -13.02 3.24 4.12
C TRP A 50 -13.39 4.24 3.02
N GLU A 51 -14.20 5.24 3.33
CA GLU A 51 -14.51 6.35 2.41
C GLU A 51 -13.25 7.17 2.10
N ARG A 52 -12.43 7.47 3.10
CA ARG A 52 -11.16 8.18 2.92
C ARG A 52 -10.16 7.37 2.12
N GLU A 53 -9.95 6.09 2.47
CA GLU A 53 -9.08 5.19 1.70
C GLU A 53 -9.52 5.07 0.23
N THR A 54 -10.83 5.00 0.00
CA THR A 54 -11.40 4.99 -1.36
C THR A 54 -11.04 6.26 -2.12
N LYS A 55 -11.21 7.42 -1.49
CA LYS A 55 -10.89 8.72 -2.11
C LYS A 55 -9.41 8.86 -2.43
N ASP A 56 -8.55 8.47 -1.50
CA ASP A 56 -7.10 8.57 -1.66
C ASP A 56 -6.58 7.60 -2.74
N LEU A 57 -7.14 6.40 -2.83
CA LEU A 57 -6.76 5.42 -3.84
C LEU A 57 -7.29 5.77 -5.24
N LYS A 58 -8.47 6.39 -5.36
CA LYS A 58 -8.95 6.96 -6.64
C LYS A 58 -7.98 8.02 -7.17
N GLU A 59 -7.51 8.90 -6.31
CA GLU A 59 -6.56 9.94 -6.74
C GLU A 59 -5.22 9.34 -7.15
N LYS A 60 -4.71 8.34 -6.42
CA LYS A 60 -3.49 7.61 -6.79
C LYS A 60 -3.66 6.86 -8.12
N GLU A 61 -4.80 6.22 -8.34
CA GLU A 61 -5.12 5.59 -9.62
C GLU A 61 -5.06 6.59 -10.76
N ARG A 62 -5.69 7.76 -10.60
CA ARG A 62 -5.69 8.83 -11.61
C ARG A 62 -4.27 9.30 -11.94
N GLN A 63 -3.45 9.53 -10.90
CA GLN A 63 -2.05 9.97 -11.08
C GLN A 63 -1.20 8.92 -11.81
N LEU A 64 -1.33 7.64 -11.43
CA LEU A 64 -0.59 6.57 -12.09
C LEU A 64 -1.04 6.35 -13.54
N ARG A 65 -2.34 6.51 -13.85
CA ARG A 65 -2.85 6.45 -15.23
C ARG A 65 -2.27 7.57 -16.09
N GLN A 66 -2.29 8.78 -15.61
CA GLN A 66 -1.71 9.92 -16.31
C GLN A 66 -0.22 9.65 -16.58
N MET A 67 0.54 9.25 -15.55
CA MET A 67 1.97 8.96 -15.69
C MET A 67 2.25 7.85 -16.70
N LEU A 68 1.51 6.75 -16.65
CA LEU A 68 1.69 5.65 -17.59
C LEU A 68 1.41 6.09 -19.03
N THR A 69 0.37 6.87 -19.27
CA THR A 69 0.04 7.42 -20.58
C THR A 69 1.17 8.29 -21.14
N GLU A 70 1.77 9.12 -20.29
CA GLU A 70 2.87 10.00 -20.68
C GLU A 70 4.17 9.24 -20.98
N ILE A 71 4.48 8.24 -20.16
CA ILE A 71 5.63 7.34 -20.40
C ILE A 71 5.47 6.64 -21.75
N MET A 72 4.28 6.10 -22.04
CA MET A 72 3.97 5.45 -23.32
C MET A 72 4.09 6.43 -24.51
N GLY A 73 3.60 7.65 -24.35
CA GLY A 73 3.69 8.69 -25.38
C GLY A 73 5.13 9.06 -25.75
N GLN A 74 6.04 9.07 -24.78
CA GLN A 74 7.45 9.41 -25.00
C GLN A 74 8.29 8.25 -25.57
N GLN A 75 7.92 7.01 -25.28
CA GLN A 75 8.68 5.83 -25.73
C GLN A 75 8.34 5.38 -27.15
N GLY A 76 7.47 6.09 -27.90
CA GLY A 76 7.11 5.75 -29.27
C GLY A 76 6.44 4.37 -29.36
N GLN A 77 5.33 4.25 -28.76
CA GLN A 77 4.34 3.16 -28.83
C GLN A 77 4.80 1.84 -29.44
N GLY A 78 5.43 0.99 -28.65
CA GLY A 78 5.41 -0.44 -28.91
C GLY A 78 4.00 -0.97 -28.65
N ALA A 79 3.40 -1.69 -29.60
CA ALA A 79 2.17 -2.43 -29.37
C ALA A 79 2.42 -3.46 -28.27
N GLY A 80 1.77 -3.35 -27.11
CA GLY A 80 1.93 -4.30 -26.03
C GLY A 80 1.25 -3.88 -24.72
N LEU A 81 1.29 -4.77 -23.76
CA LEU A 81 0.85 -4.52 -22.40
C LEU A 81 1.90 -3.67 -21.66
N HIS A 82 1.47 -2.50 -21.21
CA HIS A 82 2.30 -1.65 -20.36
C HIS A 82 1.78 -1.67 -18.94
N SER A 83 2.68 -1.71 -17.97
CA SER A 83 2.32 -1.73 -16.56
C SER A 83 3.18 -0.79 -15.74
N LEU A 84 2.56 -0.16 -14.75
CA LEU A 84 3.21 0.65 -13.74
C LEU A 84 2.88 0.08 -12.37
N GLN A 85 3.89 -0.21 -11.58
CA GLN A 85 3.75 -0.67 -10.20
C GLN A 85 4.23 0.41 -9.25
N ALA A 86 3.51 0.59 -8.16
CA ALA A 86 3.91 1.52 -7.11
C ALA A 86 3.79 0.85 -5.74
N THR A 87 4.84 0.93 -4.95
CA THR A 87 4.85 0.56 -3.54
C THR A 87 5.21 1.79 -2.73
N LEU A 88 4.37 2.13 -1.77
CA LEU A 88 4.59 3.27 -0.88
C LEU A 88 4.15 2.91 0.53
N GLY A 89 4.81 3.47 1.51
CA GLY A 89 4.51 3.20 2.89
C GLY A 89 5.44 3.95 3.85
N CYS A 90 5.22 3.71 5.12
CA CYS A 90 6.08 4.18 6.19
C CYS A 90 6.31 3.09 7.24
N GLU A 91 7.48 3.12 7.82
CA GLU A 91 7.92 2.21 8.86
C GLU A 91 8.26 3.00 10.12
N LEU A 92 7.78 2.53 11.26
CA LEU A 92 8.20 3.03 12.55
C LEU A 92 9.45 2.28 12.98
N GLN A 93 10.54 3.02 13.16
CA GLN A 93 11.82 2.45 13.58
C GLN A 93 11.87 2.26 15.11
N GLY A 94 12.83 1.47 15.58
CA GLY A 94 12.99 1.19 17.01
C GLY A 94 13.28 2.43 17.88
N ASP A 95 13.81 3.50 17.31
CA ASP A 95 14.05 4.80 17.94
C ASP A 95 12.84 5.76 17.83
N LEU A 96 11.69 5.24 17.40
CA LEU A 96 10.45 5.99 17.12
C LEU A 96 10.54 6.98 15.97
N SER A 97 11.63 6.97 15.19
CA SER A 97 11.69 7.72 13.93
C SER A 97 10.81 7.04 12.86
N VAL A 98 10.40 7.80 11.86
CA VAL A 98 9.56 7.31 10.77
C VAL A 98 10.33 7.40 9.46
N ARG A 99 10.49 6.26 8.81
CA ARG A 99 11.04 6.17 7.47
C ARG A 99 9.91 5.97 6.47
N GLY A 100 9.78 6.88 5.53
CA GLY A 100 8.81 6.79 4.44
C GLY A 100 9.48 6.46 3.12
N PHE A 101 8.84 5.64 2.32
CA PHE A 101 9.36 5.24 1.02
C PHE A 101 8.27 5.24 -0.06
N TRP A 102 8.69 5.49 -1.31
CA TRP A 102 7.86 5.31 -2.49
C TRP A 102 8.73 4.76 -3.62
N ARG A 103 8.31 3.64 -4.20
CA ARG A 103 9.01 2.94 -5.28
C ARG A 103 8.10 2.76 -6.47
N LEU A 104 8.64 2.99 -7.65
CA LEU A 104 7.94 2.81 -8.91
C LEU A 104 8.70 1.83 -9.80
N GLY A 105 7.99 0.87 -10.38
CA GLY A 105 8.49 -0.09 -11.36
C GLY A 105 7.67 0.01 -12.66
N TYR A 106 8.34 -0.15 -13.81
CA TYR A 106 7.71 -0.11 -15.13
C TYR A 106 7.99 -1.39 -15.91
N ASN A 107 6.94 -1.96 -16.53
CA ASN A 107 7.00 -3.13 -17.44
C ASN A 107 7.74 -4.36 -16.87
N ARG A 108 7.41 -4.77 -15.63
CA ARG A 108 8.01 -5.97 -14.98
C ARG A 108 9.54 -5.99 -14.96
N GLN A 109 10.19 -4.86 -15.13
CA GLN A 109 11.62 -4.79 -14.82
C GLN A 109 11.75 -5.03 -13.32
N ASP A 110 12.56 -6.04 -12.96
CA ASP A 110 12.71 -6.53 -11.57
C ASP A 110 13.34 -5.50 -10.62
N GLN A 111 13.58 -4.28 -11.08
CA GLN A 111 14.16 -3.20 -10.30
C GLN A 111 13.24 -1.98 -10.29
N ASP A 112 13.07 -1.44 -9.11
CA ASP A 112 12.45 -0.13 -8.91
C ASP A 112 13.19 0.91 -9.76
N PHE A 113 12.59 1.38 -10.84
CA PHE A 113 13.26 2.32 -11.73
C PHE A 113 13.31 3.74 -11.17
N LEU A 114 12.41 4.07 -10.24
CA LEU A 114 12.34 5.36 -9.57
C LEU A 114 12.01 5.16 -8.10
N THR A 115 12.83 5.68 -7.21
CA THR A 115 12.63 5.56 -5.76
C THR A 115 12.70 6.91 -5.08
N PHE A 116 11.89 7.07 -4.05
CA PHE A 116 11.91 8.20 -3.13
C PHE A 116 12.03 7.67 -1.71
N ASP A 117 13.01 8.17 -0.99
CA ASP A 117 13.17 7.94 0.44
C ASP A 117 13.07 9.28 1.16
N SER A 118 12.28 9.34 2.22
CA SER A 118 12.03 10.57 2.97
C SER A 118 13.26 11.14 3.68
N GLU A 119 14.31 10.35 3.83
CA GLU A 119 15.59 10.75 4.46
C GLU A 119 16.58 11.29 3.45
N THR A 120 16.70 10.62 2.30
CA THR A 120 17.77 10.91 1.34
C THR A 120 17.43 11.99 0.32
N LEU A 121 16.15 12.31 0.09
CA LEU A 121 15.75 13.30 -0.93
C LEU A 121 16.84 13.67 -1.95
N PRO A 122 16.62 13.70 -3.23
CA PRO A 122 15.40 13.66 -4.04
C PRO A 122 15.10 12.27 -4.60
N TRP A 123 14.20 12.20 -5.60
CA TRP A 123 13.98 10.99 -6.40
C TRP A 123 15.26 10.45 -7.00
N THR A 124 15.50 9.16 -6.84
CA THR A 124 16.66 8.46 -7.39
C THR A 124 16.22 7.48 -8.49
N VAL A 125 17.09 7.25 -9.46
CA VAL A 125 16.86 6.30 -10.56
C VAL A 125 17.83 5.13 -10.44
N ALA A 126 17.33 3.93 -10.69
CA ALA A 126 18.17 2.72 -10.70
C ALA A 126 18.98 2.59 -11.99
N THR A 127 18.47 3.13 -13.10
CA THR A 127 19.11 3.02 -14.41
C THR A 127 19.14 4.37 -15.14
N PRO A 128 20.18 4.66 -15.95
CA PRO A 128 20.23 5.89 -16.75
C PRO A 128 19.04 6.05 -17.71
N SER A 129 18.46 4.95 -18.18
CA SER A 129 17.28 4.96 -19.05
C SER A 129 16.04 5.52 -18.37
N ALA A 130 15.97 5.50 -17.04
CA ALA A 130 14.86 6.06 -16.27
C ALA A 130 14.97 7.59 -16.02
N LEU A 131 16.06 8.24 -16.42
CA LEU A 131 16.27 9.69 -16.19
C LEU A 131 15.18 10.55 -16.82
N HIS A 132 14.68 10.19 -18.00
CA HIS A 132 13.61 10.94 -18.65
C HIS A 132 12.28 10.80 -17.89
N ILE A 133 12.02 9.61 -17.33
CA ILE A 133 10.82 9.36 -16.49
C ILE A 133 10.94 10.11 -15.17
N LYS A 134 12.13 10.18 -14.58
CA LYS A 134 12.39 11.01 -13.41
C LYS A 134 12.03 12.47 -13.65
N LYS A 135 12.50 13.05 -14.76
CA LYS A 135 12.18 14.44 -15.14
C LYS A 135 10.68 14.66 -15.31
N LEU A 136 10.00 13.71 -15.97
CA LEU A 136 8.58 13.75 -16.15
C LEU A 136 7.85 13.70 -14.80
N TRP A 137 8.25 12.78 -13.93
CA TRP A 137 7.68 12.64 -12.60
C TRP A 137 7.89 13.89 -11.73
N GLU A 138 9.07 14.49 -11.78
CA GLU A 138 9.38 15.73 -11.04
C GLU A 138 8.59 16.95 -11.54
N THR A 139 8.20 16.97 -12.82
CA THR A 139 7.44 18.09 -13.41
C THR A 139 5.93 17.92 -13.35
N GLN A 140 5.42 16.70 -13.45
CA GLN A 140 3.98 16.41 -13.58
C GLN A 140 3.45 15.52 -12.44
N GLY A 141 4.32 14.83 -11.72
CA GLY A 141 3.98 14.03 -10.55
C GLY A 141 3.76 14.88 -9.29
N PRO A 142 3.53 14.24 -8.17
CA PRO A 142 3.40 14.96 -6.90
C PRO A 142 4.72 15.63 -6.52
N ARG A 143 4.64 16.86 -6.04
CA ARG A 143 5.82 17.61 -5.58
C ARG A 143 6.52 16.87 -4.45
N ALA A 144 7.85 16.85 -4.46
CA ALA A 144 8.67 16.11 -3.49
C ALA A 144 8.39 16.51 -2.02
N ASP A 145 8.11 17.79 -1.76
CA ASP A 145 7.73 18.28 -0.43
C ASP A 145 6.37 17.69 0.05
N LEU A 146 5.40 17.58 -0.86
CA LEU A 146 4.12 16.95 -0.54
C LEU A 146 4.26 15.45 -0.32
N VAL A 147 5.09 14.78 -1.14
CA VAL A 147 5.40 13.35 -0.95
C VAL A 147 6.07 13.12 0.40
N LYS A 148 7.06 13.93 0.75
CA LYS A 148 7.72 13.86 2.05
C LYS A 148 6.73 14.07 3.21
N THR A 149 5.88 15.09 3.11
CA THR A 149 4.87 15.36 4.14
C THR A 149 3.88 14.20 4.26
N PHE A 150 3.41 13.66 3.13
CA PHE A 150 2.54 12.48 3.13
C PHE A 150 3.20 11.31 3.84
N LEU A 151 4.43 10.94 3.46
CA LEU A 151 5.12 9.77 3.98
C LEU A 151 5.49 9.91 5.48
N ARG A 152 5.83 11.10 5.95
CA ARG A 152 6.26 11.32 7.33
C ARG A 152 5.14 11.71 8.30
N VAL A 153 4.12 12.38 7.82
CA VAL A 153 3.04 12.91 8.67
C VAL A 153 1.75 12.12 8.48
N THR A 154 1.25 12.07 7.24
CA THR A 154 -0.06 11.45 6.96
C THR A 154 0.00 9.94 7.17
N CYS A 155 1.03 9.28 6.63
CA CYS A 155 1.24 7.84 6.77
C CYS A 155 1.41 7.44 8.24
N LEU A 156 2.18 8.22 9.02
CA LEU A 156 2.34 7.98 10.45
C LEU A 156 1.01 8.13 11.21
N ALA A 157 0.24 9.16 10.91
CA ALA A 157 -1.08 9.35 11.54
C ALA A 157 -2.05 8.21 11.22
N GLN A 158 -2.00 7.68 9.99
CA GLN A 158 -2.76 6.47 9.61
C GLN A 158 -2.26 5.25 10.37
N LEU A 159 -0.94 5.05 10.44
CA LEU A 159 -0.33 3.95 11.18
C LEU A 159 -0.77 3.92 12.65
N TRP A 160 -0.73 5.07 13.34
CA TRP A 160 -1.18 5.16 14.74
C TRP A 160 -2.67 4.84 14.90
N ARG A 161 -3.51 5.24 13.95
CA ARG A 161 -4.95 4.93 13.97
C ARG A 161 -5.17 3.42 13.83
N TYR A 162 -4.44 2.77 12.93
CA TYR A 162 -4.54 1.32 12.75
C TYR A 162 -4.00 0.57 13.95
N LEU A 163 -2.89 1.02 14.55
CA LEU A 163 -2.36 0.46 15.80
C LEU A 163 -3.34 0.57 16.95
N ALA A 164 -4.04 1.70 17.10
CA ALA A 164 -5.04 1.88 18.16
C ALA A 164 -6.19 0.88 18.00
N SER A 165 -6.70 0.69 16.79
CA SER A 165 -7.74 -0.30 16.49
C SER A 165 -7.25 -1.73 16.71
N TRP A 166 -6.01 -2.04 16.34
CA TRP A 166 -5.40 -3.35 16.57
C TRP A 166 -5.24 -3.68 18.05
N ARG A 167 -4.78 -2.72 18.85
CA ARG A 167 -4.70 -2.89 20.32
C ARG A 167 -6.05 -3.17 20.95
N GLY A 168 -7.10 -2.47 20.53
CA GLY A 168 -8.47 -2.74 20.98
C GLY A 168 -8.93 -4.17 20.69
N LEU A 169 -8.51 -4.77 19.58
CA LEU A 169 -8.78 -6.18 19.29
C LEU A 169 -8.04 -7.12 20.23
N LEU A 170 -6.77 -6.85 20.56
CA LEU A 170 -5.98 -7.68 21.47
C LEU A 170 -6.49 -7.62 22.91
N GLU A 171 -6.97 -6.46 23.35
CA GLU A 171 -7.55 -6.27 24.69
C GLU A 171 -8.93 -6.89 24.84
N ASN A 172 -9.71 -7.02 23.73
CA ASN A 172 -11.02 -7.64 23.71
C ASN A 172 -11.02 -9.16 23.46
N THR A 173 -9.84 -9.78 23.29
CA THR A 173 -9.76 -11.23 23.28
C THR A 173 -9.89 -11.73 24.71
N ASP A 174 -11.05 -12.31 25.06
CA ASP A 174 -11.21 -13.04 26.33
C ASP A 174 -10.09 -14.07 26.45
N PRO A 175 -9.40 -14.16 27.62
CA PRO A 175 -8.40 -15.18 27.81
C PRO A 175 -9.05 -16.56 27.60
N PRO A 176 -8.37 -17.53 26.95
CA PRO A 176 -8.94 -18.84 26.74
C PRO A 176 -9.35 -19.45 28.05
N SER A 177 -10.63 -19.79 28.19
CA SER A 177 -11.14 -20.49 29.36
C SER A 177 -10.61 -21.92 29.34
N VAL A 178 -9.61 -22.20 30.18
CA VAL A 178 -9.09 -23.56 30.38
C VAL A 178 -9.93 -24.24 31.41
N THR A 179 -10.81 -25.17 31.00
CA THR A 179 -11.52 -26.05 31.91
C THR A 179 -10.73 -27.32 32.08
N VAL A 180 -10.11 -27.48 33.26
CA VAL A 180 -9.43 -28.73 33.65
C VAL A 180 -10.48 -29.66 34.22
N THR A 181 -10.93 -30.67 33.46
CA THR A 181 -11.76 -31.77 33.96
C THR A 181 -10.88 -32.86 34.55
N CYS A 182 -10.93 -33.03 35.87
CA CYS A 182 -10.28 -34.13 36.53
C CYS A 182 -11.19 -35.36 36.49
N SER A 183 -10.93 -36.34 35.60
CA SER A 183 -11.61 -37.63 35.65
C SER A 183 -10.94 -38.54 36.65
N LYS A 184 -11.63 -38.89 37.74
CA LYS A 184 -11.22 -39.96 38.64
C LYS A 184 -11.49 -41.29 37.97
N ASN A 185 -10.48 -41.93 37.43
CA ASN A 185 -10.58 -43.34 37.07
C ASN A 185 -10.71 -44.15 38.38
N LEU A 186 -11.92 -44.62 38.66
CA LEU A 186 -12.14 -45.67 39.64
C LEU A 186 -11.56 -46.96 39.03
N VAL A 187 -10.33 -47.31 39.45
CA VAL A 187 -9.83 -48.68 39.25
C VAL A 187 -10.61 -49.54 40.20
N GLY A 188 -11.58 -50.27 39.67
CA GLY A 188 -12.32 -51.30 40.41
C GLY A 188 -11.39 -52.44 40.74
N GLN A 189 -11.39 -52.78 41.99
CA GLN A 189 -10.83 -54.04 42.52
C GLN A 189 -11.59 -55.25 41.93
N VAL A 190 -10.87 -56.24 41.53
CA VAL A 190 -10.97 -57.63 42.08
C VAL A 190 -9.65 -58.33 41.85
#